data_e59463ce05c7467123fe2b13adcd8152
#
_entry.id   e59463ce05c7467123fe2b13adcd8152
#
_cell.length_a   1.000
_cell.length_b   1.000
_cell.length_c   1.000
_cell.angle_alpha   90.00
_cell.angle_beta   90.00
_cell.angle_gamma   90.00
#
_symmetry.space_group_name_H-M   'P 1'
#
loop_
_entity.id
_entity.type
_entity.pdbx_description
1 polymer ?
#
loop_
_entity_poly.entity_id
_entity_poly.type
_entity_poly.pdbx_seq_one_letter_code
_entity_poly.pdbx_strand_id
1 'polypeptide(L)'
;MQRLELSTYQKVNKSFHRRLIYHSGIDCGFFVELNYMLNAMLYCLEKGYQFQLYSDDANYGTGTGWTEYFAPFCEEVHEAFHHQFNLHRPPSWRRIIKNVMRTKSPSFIVWKLKLTVKSLIGHGLAYRAYGKYVRLSQDVASNSSKNYRIAALSLQCTYTEAYAMLQRMIWQPQAELQEKIFNAKIRLSLPQVYSGVQIRGGDKAQEARLITGRRLIEALHPEYGDYIFALADNYLQLDIVRSEFPHLHILSLCQPHESGYYHQAFNHLTPQEKKESIIRLLISVDILLHSCAFRGTITSGPSVFIMKVRAGEPSVTAIDCPHYMFPDCLSLTIDKRAAISRNHKYHDEKKIYKV
;
A
#
# COMPACT_ATOMS: atom_id res chain seq x y z
N MET A 1 -8.22 -3.65 -19.52
CA MET A 1 -7.18 -4.36 -18.73
C MET A 1 -7.68 -5.76 -18.37
N GLN A 2 -6.87 -6.81 -18.57
CA GLN A 2 -7.27 -8.21 -18.33
C GLN A 2 -7.49 -8.42 -16.81
N ARG A 3 -8.60 -9.05 -16.45
CA ARG A 3 -8.92 -9.42 -15.06
C ARG A 3 -8.36 -10.81 -14.77
N LEU A 4 -7.62 -10.95 -13.69
CA LEU A 4 -7.16 -12.24 -13.19
C LEU A 4 -8.14 -12.74 -12.13
N GLU A 5 -8.77 -13.87 -12.39
CA GLU A 5 -9.66 -14.51 -11.42
C GLU A 5 -8.83 -15.20 -10.33
N LEU A 6 -9.30 -15.11 -9.07
CA LEU A 6 -8.61 -15.68 -7.91
C LEU A 6 -8.37 -17.19 -8.06
N SER A 7 -9.36 -17.93 -8.56
CA SER A 7 -9.26 -19.37 -8.78
C SER A 7 -8.17 -19.74 -9.79
N THR A 8 -8.04 -18.94 -10.86
CA THR A 8 -6.98 -19.10 -11.85
C THR A 8 -5.59 -18.84 -11.24
N TYR A 9 -5.46 -17.77 -10.47
CA TYR A 9 -4.22 -17.48 -9.75
C TYR A 9 -3.85 -18.62 -8.79
N GLN A 10 -4.79 -19.06 -7.96
CA GLN A 10 -4.56 -20.15 -7.00
C GLN A 10 -4.13 -21.44 -7.67
N LYS A 11 -4.75 -21.81 -8.80
CA LYS A 11 -4.38 -22.99 -9.60
C LYS A 11 -2.94 -22.86 -10.13
N VAL A 12 -2.60 -21.72 -10.73
CA VAL A 12 -1.25 -21.46 -11.25
C VAL A 12 -0.23 -21.42 -10.11
N ASN A 13 -0.54 -20.72 -9.04
CA ASN A 13 0.34 -20.62 -7.88
C ASN A 13 0.67 -22.01 -7.28
N LYS A 14 -0.32 -22.88 -7.13
CA LYS A 14 -0.14 -24.26 -6.64
C LYS A 14 0.61 -25.17 -7.58
N SER A 15 0.68 -24.85 -8.88
CA SER A 15 1.40 -25.66 -9.86
C SER A 15 2.93 -25.54 -9.79
N PHE A 16 3.44 -24.55 -9.09
CA PHE A 16 4.88 -24.34 -8.95
C PHE A 16 5.49 -25.21 -7.84
N HIS A 17 6.61 -25.86 -8.14
CA HIS A 17 7.31 -26.75 -7.18
C HIS A 17 8.25 -26.01 -6.21
N ARG A 18 8.73 -24.82 -6.61
CA ARG A 18 9.60 -23.99 -5.76
C ARG A 18 8.72 -23.07 -4.94
N ARG A 19 9.05 -22.88 -3.65
CA ARG A 19 8.23 -22.07 -2.75
C ARG A 19 8.95 -20.79 -2.34
N LEU A 20 8.21 -19.71 -2.26
CA LEU A 20 8.65 -18.47 -1.62
C LEU A 20 7.63 -18.12 -0.54
N ILE A 21 8.06 -18.14 0.72
CA ILE A 21 7.27 -17.69 1.85
C ILE A 21 7.60 -16.22 2.09
N TYR A 22 6.62 -15.35 1.86
CA TYR A 22 6.74 -13.94 2.15
C TYR A 22 6.40 -13.70 3.63
N HIS A 23 7.35 -13.13 4.37
CA HIS A 23 7.16 -12.74 5.75
C HIS A 23 6.70 -11.28 5.84
N SER A 24 5.47 -11.07 6.30
CA SER A 24 4.99 -9.76 6.75
C SER A 24 5.62 -9.38 8.10
N GLY A 25 5.41 -8.14 8.53
CA GLY A 25 5.93 -7.61 9.80
C GLY A 25 7.06 -6.62 9.62
N ILE A 26 7.08 -5.94 8.48
CA ILE A 26 7.94 -4.77 8.28
C ILE A 26 7.36 -3.63 9.12
N ASP A 27 8.21 -2.91 9.85
CA ASP A 27 7.81 -1.71 10.60
C ASP A 27 7.45 -0.57 9.66
N CYS A 28 6.25 -0.64 9.08
CA CYS A 28 5.69 0.33 8.14
C CYS A 28 4.17 0.25 8.08
N GLY A 29 3.54 1.24 7.41
CA GLY A 29 2.09 1.25 7.22
C GLY A 29 1.60 0.19 6.22
N PHE A 30 0.33 -0.21 6.34
CA PHE A 30 -0.36 -1.26 5.57
C PHE A 30 -0.05 -1.22 4.08
N PHE A 31 -0.23 -0.08 3.41
CA PHE A 31 -0.05 0.02 1.95
C PHE A 31 1.41 -0.09 1.49
N VAL A 32 2.37 0.19 2.37
CA VAL A 32 3.80 -0.04 2.07
C VAL A 32 4.08 -1.54 2.12
N GLU A 33 3.59 -2.24 3.14
CA GLU A 33 3.74 -3.70 3.25
C GLU A 33 3.02 -4.42 2.13
N LEU A 34 1.78 -4.02 1.82
CA LEU A 34 1.02 -4.53 0.67
C LEU A 34 1.80 -4.38 -0.64
N ASN A 35 2.49 -3.25 -0.85
CA ASN A 35 3.31 -3.06 -2.05
C ASN A 35 4.47 -4.06 -2.13
N TYR A 36 5.14 -4.38 -1.01
CA TYR A 36 6.19 -5.40 -0.99
C TYR A 36 5.63 -6.81 -1.24
N MET A 37 4.50 -7.13 -0.65
CA MET A 37 3.80 -8.40 -0.85
C MET A 37 3.43 -8.60 -2.33
N LEU A 38 2.84 -7.60 -2.98
CA LEU A 38 2.49 -7.65 -4.40
C LEU A 38 3.72 -7.81 -5.31
N ASN A 39 4.83 -7.16 -4.96
CA ASN A 39 6.09 -7.34 -5.67
C ASN A 39 6.62 -8.77 -5.53
N ALA A 40 6.49 -9.38 -4.36
CA ALA A 40 6.87 -10.77 -4.14
C ALA A 40 5.95 -11.74 -4.93
N MET A 41 4.64 -11.48 -4.97
CA MET A 41 3.71 -12.25 -5.79
C MET A 41 4.06 -12.17 -7.28
N LEU A 42 4.36 -10.97 -7.79
CA LEU A 42 4.75 -10.77 -9.19
C LEU A 42 6.06 -11.49 -9.50
N TYR A 43 7.05 -11.43 -8.61
CA TYR A 43 8.29 -12.19 -8.74
C TYR A 43 8.02 -13.70 -8.79
N CYS A 44 7.14 -14.20 -7.92
CA CYS A 44 6.79 -15.61 -7.89
C CYS A 44 6.15 -16.08 -9.21
N LEU A 45 5.21 -15.32 -9.73
CA LEU A 45 4.57 -15.61 -11.02
C LEU A 45 5.58 -15.59 -12.18
N GLU A 46 6.52 -14.64 -12.19
CA GLU A 46 7.55 -14.53 -13.24
C GLU A 46 8.57 -15.67 -13.17
N LYS A 47 8.97 -16.06 -11.96
CA LYS A 47 10.07 -17.02 -11.74
C LYS A 47 9.62 -18.44 -11.47
N GLY A 48 8.33 -18.72 -11.47
CA GLY A 48 7.76 -20.04 -11.21
C GLY A 48 7.95 -20.49 -9.75
N TYR A 49 7.68 -19.59 -8.80
CA TYR A 49 7.61 -19.92 -7.38
C TYR A 49 6.16 -19.95 -6.92
N GLN A 50 5.78 -20.94 -6.13
CA GLN A 50 4.56 -20.91 -5.33
C GLN A 50 4.72 -19.84 -4.26
N PHE A 51 3.87 -18.82 -4.30
CA PHE A 51 3.81 -17.80 -3.26
C PHE A 51 3.03 -18.36 -2.06
N GLN A 52 3.60 -18.26 -0.88
CA GLN A 52 2.95 -18.52 0.42
C GLN A 52 3.13 -17.30 1.32
N LEU A 53 2.20 -17.07 2.24
CA LEU A 53 2.17 -15.90 3.11
C LEU A 53 2.31 -16.30 4.57
N TYR A 54 3.22 -15.63 5.27
CA TYR A 54 3.24 -15.53 6.72
C TYR A 54 2.88 -14.11 7.11
N SER A 55 1.71 -13.89 7.70
CA SER A 55 1.19 -12.57 8.03
C SER A 55 0.86 -12.35 9.51
N ASP A 56 1.14 -13.31 10.38
CA ASP A 56 0.87 -13.23 11.82
C ASP A 56 1.65 -12.08 12.52
N ASP A 57 2.81 -11.70 11.96
CA ASP A 57 3.62 -10.57 12.44
C ASP A 57 3.28 -9.23 11.77
N ALA A 58 2.27 -9.19 10.92
CA ALA A 58 1.93 -7.96 10.20
C ALA A 58 1.57 -6.83 11.18
N ASN A 59 2.17 -5.65 11.00
CA ASN A 59 1.93 -4.51 11.88
C ASN A 59 0.47 -4.01 11.86
N TYR A 60 -0.30 -4.41 10.84
CA TYR A 60 -1.72 -4.12 10.70
C TYR A 60 -2.63 -5.23 11.27
N GLY A 61 -2.09 -6.41 11.61
CA GLY A 61 -2.84 -7.54 12.14
C GLY A 61 -2.84 -7.56 13.66
N THR A 62 -3.80 -8.30 14.23
CA THR A 62 -3.90 -8.56 15.66
C THR A 62 -3.76 -10.05 16.01
N GLY A 63 -3.65 -10.91 15.00
CA GLY A 63 -3.52 -12.38 15.17
C GLY A 63 -3.20 -13.09 13.87
N THR A 64 -4.15 -13.17 12.94
CA THR A 64 -4.01 -13.89 11.66
C THR A 64 -3.63 -12.99 10.48
N GLY A 65 -3.30 -11.71 10.74
CA GLY A 65 -2.77 -10.79 9.75
C GLY A 65 -3.72 -10.55 8.57
N TRP A 66 -3.39 -11.06 7.38
CA TRP A 66 -4.15 -10.80 6.17
C TRP A 66 -5.61 -11.25 6.25
N THR A 67 -5.84 -12.45 6.75
CA THR A 67 -7.18 -13.04 6.83
C THR A 67 -8.07 -12.45 7.91
N GLU A 68 -7.59 -11.49 8.71
CA GLU A 68 -8.47 -10.66 9.54
C GLU A 68 -9.38 -9.73 8.74
N TYR A 69 -8.96 -9.38 7.50
CA TYR A 69 -9.62 -8.34 6.69
C TYR A 69 -10.04 -8.84 5.31
N PHE A 70 -9.29 -9.77 4.71
CA PHE A 70 -9.46 -10.18 3.32
C PHE A 70 -9.58 -11.69 3.17
N ALA A 71 -10.24 -12.12 2.10
CA ALA A 71 -10.29 -13.52 1.74
C ALA A 71 -8.88 -14.08 1.46
N PRO A 72 -8.60 -15.35 1.82
CA PRO A 72 -7.32 -15.99 1.54
C PRO A 72 -7.11 -16.14 0.03
N PHE A 73 -5.98 -15.66 -0.48
CA PHE A 73 -5.62 -15.75 -1.89
C PHE A 73 -4.52 -16.76 -2.18
N CYS A 74 -3.79 -17.20 -1.17
CA CYS A 74 -2.75 -18.23 -1.23
C CYS A 74 -2.79 -19.09 0.03
N GLU A 75 -1.91 -20.07 0.12
CA GLU A 75 -1.66 -20.82 1.34
C GLU A 75 -0.94 -19.92 2.37
N GLU A 76 -1.46 -19.86 3.58
CA GLU A 76 -0.83 -19.18 4.71
C GLU A 76 -0.11 -20.20 5.59
N VAL A 77 1.00 -19.78 6.19
CA VAL A 77 1.84 -20.59 7.08
C VAL A 77 1.89 -19.92 8.45
N HIS A 78 1.78 -20.71 9.52
CA HIS A 78 1.65 -20.23 10.90
C HIS A 78 2.60 -20.91 11.89
N GLU A 79 3.61 -21.67 11.41
CA GLU A 79 4.53 -22.35 12.31
C GLU A 79 5.34 -21.34 13.13
N ALA A 80 5.45 -21.59 14.43
CA ALA A 80 6.05 -20.68 15.41
C ALA A 80 7.48 -20.21 15.06
N PHE A 81 8.23 -20.99 14.27
CA PHE A 81 9.56 -20.57 13.87
C PHE A 81 9.53 -19.36 12.91
N HIS A 82 8.46 -19.13 12.15
CA HIS A 82 8.33 -17.95 11.29
C HIS A 82 8.39 -16.69 12.13
N HIS A 83 7.64 -16.62 13.23
CA HIS A 83 7.71 -15.51 14.18
C HIS A 83 9.13 -15.35 14.76
N GLN A 84 9.69 -16.43 15.28
CA GLN A 84 11.00 -16.41 15.93
C GLN A 84 12.11 -15.95 14.98
N PHE A 85 12.06 -16.33 13.69
CA PHE A 85 13.10 -16.06 12.71
C PHE A 85 12.71 -14.99 11.68
N ASN A 86 11.59 -14.27 11.88
CA ASN A 86 11.26 -13.11 11.08
C ASN A 86 12.35 -12.02 11.20
N LEU A 87 12.84 -11.52 10.09
CA LEU A 87 13.95 -10.56 10.05
C LEU A 87 13.46 -9.10 10.01
N HIS A 88 12.15 -8.87 9.87
CA HIS A 88 11.55 -7.54 9.80
C HIS A 88 12.28 -6.60 8.82
N ARG A 89 12.64 -7.12 7.62
CA ARG A 89 13.36 -6.42 6.55
C ARG A 89 14.71 -5.86 6.99
N PRO A 90 15.72 -6.70 7.15
CA PRO A 90 17.04 -6.27 7.60
C PRO A 90 17.69 -5.30 6.59
N PRO A 91 18.41 -4.28 7.04
CA PRO A 91 19.08 -3.35 6.16
C PRO A 91 20.14 -4.05 5.30
N SER A 92 20.35 -3.52 4.10
CA SER A 92 21.39 -4.01 3.19
C SER A 92 22.81 -3.75 3.77
N TRP A 93 23.78 -4.54 3.36
CA TRP A 93 25.18 -4.33 3.73
C TRP A 93 25.69 -2.94 3.39
N ARG A 94 25.29 -2.37 2.25
CA ARG A 94 25.65 -0.98 1.86
C ARG A 94 25.16 0.03 2.91
N ARG A 95 23.95 -0.13 3.43
CA ARG A 95 23.39 0.75 4.46
C ARG A 95 24.12 0.58 5.80
N ILE A 96 24.49 -0.65 6.17
CA ILE A 96 25.29 -0.94 7.36
C ILE A 96 26.65 -0.26 7.28
N ILE A 97 27.39 -0.46 6.18
CA ILE A 97 28.73 0.16 5.99
C ILE A 97 28.61 1.68 6.08
N LYS A 98 27.64 2.30 5.40
CA LYS A 98 27.40 3.75 5.49
C LYS A 98 27.13 4.21 6.94
N ASN A 99 26.36 3.46 7.72
CA ASN A 99 26.10 3.78 9.12
C ASN A 99 27.35 3.64 9.97
N VAL A 100 28.13 2.58 9.81
CA VAL A 100 29.41 2.39 10.52
C VAL A 100 30.39 3.54 10.22
N MET A 101 30.51 3.92 8.96
CA MET A 101 31.37 5.07 8.57
C MET A 101 30.91 6.38 9.21
N ARG A 102 29.58 6.58 9.32
CA ARG A 102 29.00 7.81 9.91
C ARG A 102 29.14 7.84 11.42
N THR A 103 28.90 6.72 12.09
CA THR A 103 28.81 6.66 13.57
C THR A 103 30.11 6.16 14.22
N LYS A 104 31.06 5.63 13.42
CA LYS A 104 32.29 4.96 13.88
C LYS A 104 32.02 3.81 14.86
N SER A 105 30.80 3.23 14.86
CA SER A 105 30.39 2.16 15.75
C SER A 105 30.37 0.80 15.03
N PRO A 106 31.12 -0.21 15.49
CA PRO A 106 31.08 -1.56 14.92
C PRO A 106 29.81 -2.33 15.30
N SER A 107 28.98 -1.82 16.21
CA SER A 107 27.76 -2.48 16.69
C SER A 107 26.79 -2.86 15.54
N PHE A 108 26.74 -2.06 14.50
CA PHE A 108 25.93 -2.34 13.30
C PHE A 108 26.40 -3.59 12.55
N ILE A 109 27.71 -3.88 12.54
CA ILE A 109 28.26 -5.11 11.92
C ILE A 109 27.86 -6.31 12.75
N VAL A 110 28.05 -6.27 14.07
CA VAL A 110 27.67 -7.33 14.98
C VAL A 110 26.18 -7.63 14.89
N TRP A 111 25.35 -6.58 14.87
CA TRP A 111 23.91 -6.74 14.68
C TRP A 111 23.58 -7.41 13.34
N LYS A 112 24.21 -6.98 12.24
CA LYS A 112 23.98 -7.60 10.92
C LYS A 112 24.41 -9.08 10.89
N LEU A 113 25.51 -9.42 11.53
CA LEU A 113 25.96 -10.81 11.67
C LEU A 113 24.94 -11.66 12.43
N LYS A 114 24.39 -11.14 13.55
CA LYS A 114 23.30 -11.81 14.29
C LYS A 114 22.08 -12.06 13.39
N LEU A 115 21.67 -11.06 12.59
CA LEU A 115 20.58 -11.21 11.62
C LEU A 115 20.92 -12.25 10.54
N THR A 116 22.17 -12.33 10.09
CA THR A 116 22.59 -13.32 9.10
C THR A 116 22.49 -14.74 9.69
N VAL A 117 22.97 -14.95 10.92
CA VAL A 117 22.83 -16.24 11.63
C VAL A 117 21.33 -16.58 11.81
N LYS A 118 20.52 -15.63 12.28
CA LYS A 118 19.07 -15.78 12.40
C LYS A 118 18.45 -16.21 11.07
N SER A 119 18.84 -15.59 9.97
CA SER A 119 18.40 -15.95 8.61
C SER A 119 18.77 -17.37 8.23
N LEU A 120 20.01 -17.79 8.49
CA LEU A 120 20.48 -19.14 8.15
C LEU A 120 19.71 -20.22 8.93
N ILE A 121 19.49 -19.99 10.22
CA ILE A 121 18.69 -20.92 11.06
C ILE A 121 17.25 -20.97 10.54
N GLY A 122 16.61 -19.82 10.29
CA GLY A 122 15.26 -19.77 9.76
C GLY A 122 15.12 -20.51 8.42
N HIS A 123 16.09 -20.35 7.50
CA HIS A 123 16.12 -21.11 6.25
C HIS A 123 16.31 -22.62 6.48
N GLY A 124 17.14 -23.01 7.44
CA GLY A 124 17.31 -24.43 7.81
C GLY A 124 16.03 -25.06 8.33
N LEU A 125 15.28 -24.34 9.17
CA LEU A 125 13.98 -24.80 9.67
C LEU A 125 12.92 -24.85 8.54
N ALA A 126 12.89 -23.85 7.67
CA ALA A 126 12.01 -23.87 6.52
C ALA A 126 12.35 -24.99 5.54
N TYR A 127 13.64 -25.27 5.32
CA TYR A 127 14.06 -26.44 4.54
C TYR A 127 13.55 -27.75 5.15
N ARG A 128 13.62 -27.89 6.48
CA ARG A 128 13.13 -29.08 7.18
C ARG A 128 11.61 -29.22 7.10
N ALA A 129 10.88 -28.10 7.21
CA ALA A 129 9.41 -28.09 7.19
C ALA A 129 8.83 -28.27 5.77
N TYR A 130 9.42 -27.60 4.77
CA TYR A 130 8.84 -27.47 3.42
C TYR A 130 9.71 -28.04 2.30
N GLY A 131 10.89 -28.56 2.62
CA GLY A 131 11.82 -29.14 1.65
C GLY A 131 12.80 -28.15 1.01
N LYS A 132 13.72 -28.69 0.20
CA LYS A 132 14.91 -27.99 -0.34
C LYS A 132 14.63 -26.81 -1.27
N TYR A 133 13.42 -26.64 -1.77
CA TYR A 133 13.06 -25.60 -2.74
C TYR A 133 12.32 -24.41 -2.12
N VAL A 134 12.46 -24.22 -0.81
CA VAL A 134 11.86 -23.10 -0.08
C VAL A 134 12.79 -21.90 0.02
N ARG A 135 12.25 -20.72 -0.09
CA ARG A 135 12.91 -19.43 0.14
C ARG A 135 12.05 -18.58 1.08
N LEU A 136 12.67 -18.02 2.13
CA LEU A 136 12.05 -16.99 2.96
C LEU A 136 12.40 -15.61 2.40
N SER A 137 11.44 -14.70 2.32
CA SER A 137 11.69 -13.35 1.79
C SER A 137 10.77 -12.31 2.41
N GLN A 138 11.27 -11.08 2.54
CA GLN A 138 10.52 -9.89 2.96
C GLN A 138 10.68 -8.74 1.98
N ASP A 139 11.66 -8.85 1.09
CA ASP A 139 11.95 -7.82 0.10
C ASP A 139 12.39 -8.50 -1.19
N VAL A 140 11.53 -8.44 -2.17
CA VAL A 140 11.84 -8.89 -3.52
C VAL A 140 11.92 -7.65 -4.40
N ALA A 141 13.10 -7.39 -4.93
CA ALA A 141 13.29 -6.27 -5.85
C ALA A 141 12.40 -6.43 -7.07
N SER A 142 11.46 -5.51 -7.24
CA SER A 142 10.71 -5.36 -8.49
C SER A 142 11.44 -4.38 -9.39
N ASN A 143 11.45 -4.65 -10.68
CA ASN A 143 11.92 -3.71 -11.68
C ASN A 143 10.71 -3.02 -12.34
N SER A 144 10.45 -1.79 -11.93
CA SER A 144 9.30 -1.01 -12.39
C SER A 144 9.37 -0.56 -13.85
N SER A 145 10.53 -0.59 -14.46
CA SER A 145 10.72 -0.27 -15.89
C SER A 145 10.67 -1.50 -16.79
N LYS A 146 10.40 -2.68 -16.21
CA LYS A 146 10.43 -3.95 -16.93
C LYS A 146 9.03 -4.33 -17.42
N ASN A 147 8.96 -4.88 -18.63
CA ASN A 147 7.81 -5.66 -19.07
C ASN A 147 7.91 -7.08 -18.50
N TYR A 148 6.84 -7.55 -17.91
CA TYR A 148 6.74 -8.85 -17.29
C TYR A 148 6.13 -9.86 -18.27
N ARG A 149 6.76 -11.02 -18.36
CA ARG A 149 6.23 -12.18 -19.07
C ARG A 149 5.91 -13.26 -18.05
N ILE A 150 4.63 -13.53 -17.88
CA ILE A 150 4.10 -14.55 -16.95
C ILE A 150 3.64 -15.73 -17.80
N ALA A 151 4.58 -16.65 -18.07
CA ALA A 151 4.34 -17.78 -19.01
C ALA A 151 3.13 -18.63 -18.57
N ALA A 152 2.99 -18.90 -17.27
CA ALA A 152 1.90 -19.72 -16.72
C ALA A 152 0.51 -19.11 -16.91
N LEU A 153 0.41 -17.81 -17.21
CA LEU A 153 -0.84 -17.10 -17.52
C LEU A 153 -0.91 -16.68 -18.98
N SER A 154 0.08 -17.02 -19.81
CA SER A 154 0.22 -16.53 -21.19
C SER A 154 0.10 -15.00 -21.29
N LEU A 155 0.62 -14.30 -20.28
CA LEU A 155 0.45 -12.86 -20.11
C LEU A 155 1.77 -12.11 -20.33
N GLN A 156 1.69 -11.01 -21.08
CA GLN A 156 2.76 -10.03 -21.17
C GLN A 156 2.17 -8.67 -20.82
N CYS A 157 2.78 -7.96 -19.85
CA CYS A 157 2.24 -6.72 -19.32
C CYS A 157 3.34 -5.84 -18.71
N THR A 158 3.05 -4.56 -18.58
CA THR A 158 3.89 -3.62 -17.82
C THR A 158 3.82 -3.92 -16.31
N TYR A 159 4.75 -3.34 -15.56
CA TYR A 159 4.71 -3.42 -14.09
C TYR A 159 3.38 -2.90 -13.51
N THR A 160 2.91 -1.75 -14.00
CA THR A 160 1.69 -1.12 -13.49
C THR A 160 0.46 -1.98 -13.77
N GLU A 161 0.36 -2.58 -14.96
CA GLU A 161 -0.74 -3.50 -15.30
C GLU A 161 -0.70 -4.76 -14.45
N ALA A 162 0.47 -5.39 -14.30
CA ALA A 162 0.63 -6.58 -13.46
C ALA A 162 0.26 -6.29 -12.00
N TYR A 163 0.73 -5.15 -11.48
CA TYR A 163 0.44 -4.70 -10.13
C TYR A 163 -1.07 -4.48 -9.91
N ALA A 164 -1.71 -3.71 -10.80
CA ALA A 164 -3.15 -3.44 -10.73
C ALA A 164 -3.98 -4.73 -10.83
N MET A 165 -3.57 -5.66 -11.68
CA MET A 165 -4.22 -6.96 -11.84
C MET A 165 -4.16 -7.78 -10.54
N LEU A 166 -2.99 -7.92 -9.93
CA LEU A 166 -2.82 -8.64 -8.66
C LEU A 166 -3.59 -7.95 -7.54
N GLN A 167 -3.50 -6.62 -7.46
CA GLN A 167 -4.13 -5.83 -6.45
C GLN A 167 -5.66 -5.96 -6.45
N ARG A 168 -6.28 -5.88 -7.63
CA ARG A 168 -7.73 -6.11 -7.79
C ARG A 168 -8.15 -7.53 -7.43
N MET A 169 -7.30 -8.51 -7.72
CA MET A 169 -7.56 -9.91 -7.41
C MET A 169 -7.59 -10.17 -5.90
N ILE A 170 -6.63 -9.62 -5.14
CA ILE A 170 -6.54 -9.87 -3.69
C ILE A 170 -7.40 -8.92 -2.85
N TRP A 171 -7.91 -7.81 -3.41
CA TRP A 171 -8.79 -6.88 -2.70
C TRP A 171 -10.20 -7.44 -2.62
N GLN A 172 -10.36 -8.47 -1.82
CA GLN A 172 -11.63 -9.14 -1.54
C GLN A 172 -11.89 -9.11 -0.04
N PRO A 173 -12.52 -8.04 0.48
CA PRO A 173 -12.83 -7.93 1.90
C PRO A 173 -13.65 -9.13 2.39
N GLN A 174 -13.36 -9.61 3.60
CA GLN A 174 -14.19 -10.62 4.26
C GLN A 174 -15.58 -10.07 4.61
N ALA A 175 -16.53 -10.96 4.88
CA ALA A 175 -17.94 -10.62 5.13
C ALA A 175 -18.09 -9.53 6.22
N GLU A 176 -17.35 -9.64 7.32
CA GLU A 176 -17.38 -8.64 8.39
C GLU A 176 -16.93 -7.25 7.92
N LEU A 177 -15.87 -7.18 7.13
CA LEU A 177 -15.38 -5.91 6.58
C LEU A 177 -16.32 -5.38 5.50
N GLN A 178 -16.91 -6.25 4.67
CA GLN A 178 -17.92 -5.85 3.68
C GLN A 178 -19.14 -5.23 4.35
N GLU A 179 -19.64 -5.83 5.43
CA GLU A 179 -20.76 -5.29 6.23
C GLU A 179 -20.40 -3.91 6.80
N LYS A 180 -19.19 -3.75 7.36
CA LYS A 180 -18.73 -2.46 7.88
C LYS A 180 -18.60 -1.40 6.77
N ILE A 181 -18.16 -1.76 5.56
CA ILE A 181 -18.13 -0.87 4.40
C ILE A 181 -19.54 -0.44 4.03
N PHE A 182 -20.47 -1.38 3.94
CA PHE A 182 -21.87 -1.09 3.61
C PHE A 182 -22.51 -0.15 4.64
N ASN A 183 -22.38 -0.48 5.94
CA ASN A 183 -22.90 0.33 7.03
C ASN A 183 -22.28 1.74 7.08
N ALA A 184 -20.99 1.88 6.75
CA ALA A 184 -20.34 3.18 6.65
C ALA A 184 -20.93 4.03 5.52
N LYS A 185 -21.18 3.45 4.34
CA LYS A 185 -21.82 4.15 3.21
C LYS A 185 -23.22 4.63 3.57
N ILE A 186 -24.03 3.80 4.27
CA ILE A 186 -25.37 4.19 4.75
C ILE A 186 -25.26 5.34 5.76
N ARG A 187 -24.43 5.20 6.79
CA ARG A 187 -24.25 6.21 7.83
C ARG A 187 -23.81 7.57 7.28
N LEU A 188 -22.99 7.56 6.25
CA LEU A 188 -22.55 8.76 5.56
C LEU A 188 -23.59 9.31 4.58
N SER A 189 -24.70 8.62 4.35
CA SER A 189 -25.65 8.93 3.27
C SER A 189 -24.92 9.14 1.93
N LEU A 190 -23.91 8.30 1.64
CA LEU A 190 -23.06 8.45 0.47
C LEU A 190 -23.87 8.19 -0.80
N PRO A 191 -23.96 9.16 -1.75
CA PRO A 191 -24.70 8.97 -2.99
C PRO A 191 -23.97 7.98 -3.93
N GLN A 192 -24.65 7.57 -5.00
CA GLN A 192 -24.03 6.69 -6.00
C GLN A 192 -22.90 7.38 -6.78
N VAL A 193 -23.01 8.70 -6.99
CA VAL A 193 -22.00 9.51 -7.68
C VAL A 193 -21.37 10.47 -6.68
N TYR A 194 -20.08 10.36 -6.50
CA TYR A 194 -19.26 11.20 -5.62
C TYR A 194 -17.81 11.18 -6.07
N SER A 195 -17.09 12.24 -5.77
CA SER A 195 -15.64 12.35 -5.96
C SER A 195 -14.88 11.94 -4.72
N GLY A 196 -13.60 11.62 -4.88
CA GLY A 196 -12.72 11.23 -3.81
C GLY A 196 -11.46 12.08 -3.70
N VAL A 197 -11.04 12.38 -2.47
CA VAL A 197 -9.73 13.02 -2.19
C VAL A 197 -9.03 12.35 -1.03
N GLN A 198 -7.68 12.43 -1.01
CA GLN A 198 -6.92 12.09 0.19
C GLN A 198 -6.22 13.30 0.76
N ILE A 199 -6.63 13.74 1.95
CA ILE A 199 -6.01 14.82 2.74
C ILE A 199 -5.06 14.20 3.76
N ARG A 200 -3.76 14.44 3.62
CA ARG A 200 -2.73 13.81 4.44
C ARG A 200 -2.05 14.83 5.35
N GLY A 201 -1.92 14.48 6.64
CA GLY A 201 -1.19 15.24 7.67
C GLY A 201 -0.10 14.41 8.36
N GLY A 202 0.16 14.72 9.62
CA GLY A 202 1.03 13.97 10.52
C GLY A 202 2.50 13.93 10.10
N ASP A 203 3.12 12.75 10.31
CA ASP A 203 4.55 12.52 10.05
C ASP A 203 4.98 12.71 8.60
N LYS A 204 4.03 12.71 7.67
CA LYS A 204 4.31 12.87 6.23
C LYS A 204 4.92 14.24 5.90
N ALA A 205 4.68 15.25 6.71
CA ALA A 205 5.30 16.57 6.58
C ALA A 205 6.83 16.53 6.65
N GLN A 206 7.41 15.52 7.33
CA GLN A 206 8.86 15.34 7.45
C GLN A 206 9.48 14.71 6.19
N GLU A 207 8.68 13.99 5.40
CA GLU A 207 9.17 13.24 4.25
C GLU A 207 8.91 13.97 2.93
N ALA A 208 7.77 14.65 2.81
CA ALA A 208 7.32 15.26 1.58
C ALA A 208 6.56 16.57 1.85
N ARG A 209 6.41 17.40 0.82
CA ARG A 209 5.53 18.57 0.88
C ARG A 209 4.08 18.10 1.02
N LEU A 210 3.40 18.58 2.04
CA LEU A 210 1.96 18.36 2.19
C LEU A 210 1.18 19.22 1.20
N ILE A 211 0.16 18.61 0.62
CA ILE A 211 -0.82 19.26 -0.23
C ILE A 211 -2.04 19.59 0.62
N THR A 212 -2.49 20.82 0.56
CA THR A 212 -3.68 21.25 1.30
C THR A 212 -4.95 20.62 0.72
N GLY A 213 -5.93 20.35 1.60
CA GLY A 213 -7.23 19.84 1.14
C GLY A 213 -7.90 20.75 0.13
N ARG A 214 -7.76 22.08 0.29
CA ARG A 214 -8.23 23.07 -0.67
C ARG A 214 -7.76 22.78 -2.10
N ARG A 215 -6.46 22.55 -2.29
CA ARG A 215 -5.91 22.26 -3.62
C ARG A 215 -6.40 20.95 -4.23
N LEU A 216 -6.64 19.94 -3.39
CA LEU A 216 -7.21 18.68 -3.84
C LEU A 216 -8.64 18.87 -4.34
N ILE A 217 -9.44 19.68 -3.64
CA ILE A 217 -10.81 20.01 -4.03
C ILE A 217 -10.84 20.88 -5.31
N GLU A 218 -10.02 21.95 -5.36
CA GLU A 218 -9.91 22.82 -6.53
C GLU A 218 -9.45 22.06 -7.81
N ALA A 219 -8.76 20.93 -7.66
CA ALA A 219 -8.37 20.09 -8.78
C ALA A 219 -9.47 19.13 -9.25
N LEU A 220 -10.59 19.01 -8.53
CA LEU A 220 -11.76 18.27 -8.99
C LEU A 220 -12.56 19.14 -9.97
N HIS A 221 -13.04 18.54 -11.06
CA HIS A 221 -13.91 19.23 -11.99
C HIS A 221 -15.35 19.31 -11.43
N PRO A 222 -16.07 20.40 -11.64
CA PRO A 222 -17.46 20.55 -11.19
C PRO A 222 -18.42 19.48 -11.74
N GLU A 223 -18.11 18.91 -12.89
CA GLU A 223 -18.88 17.82 -13.52
C GLU A 223 -18.99 16.55 -12.68
N TYR A 224 -18.11 16.38 -11.67
CA TYR A 224 -18.15 15.22 -10.77
C TYR A 224 -19.11 15.41 -9.58
N GLY A 225 -19.88 16.48 -9.54
CA GLY A 225 -20.93 16.75 -8.54
C GLY A 225 -20.39 17.30 -7.21
N ASP A 226 -21.34 17.59 -6.31
CA ASP A 226 -21.07 18.33 -5.06
C ASP A 226 -20.71 17.42 -3.87
N TYR A 227 -20.78 16.11 -4.04
CA TYR A 227 -20.44 15.15 -2.98
C TYR A 227 -18.99 14.68 -3.11
N ILE A 228 -18.24 14.86 -2.02
CA ILE A 228 -16.82 14.49 -1.95
C ILE A 228 -16.60 13.60 -0.74
N PHE A 229 -16.04 12.42 -0.95
CA PHE A 229 -15.54 11.61 0.15
C PHE A 229 -14.04 11.89 0.38
N ALA A 230 -13.69 12.36 1.58
CA ALA A 230 -12.32 12.66 1.98
C ALA A 230 -11.74 11.58 2.91
N LEU A 231 -10.72 10.85 2.47
CA LEU A 231 -9.84 10.13 3.36
C LEU A 231 -8.89 11.15 4.00
N ALA A 232 -9.18 11.53 5.24
CA ALA A 232 -8.36 12.45 6.02
C ALA A 232 -7.83 11.75 7.28
N ASP A 233 -6.65 12.14 7.75
CA ASP A 233 -6.05 11.71 9.02
C ASP A 233 -5.89 12.88 10.01
N ASN A 234 -6.39 14.06 9.65
CA ASN A 234 -6.37 15.27 10.49
C ASN A 234 -7.72 15.98 10.38
N TYR A 235 -8.46 15.98 11.50
CA TYR A 235 -9.81 16.54 11.53
C TYR A 235 -9.82 18.06 11.34
N LEU A 236 -8.84 18.77 11.91
CA LEU A 236 -8.75 20.22 11.74
C LEU A 236 -8.58 20.61 10.27
N GLN A 237 -7.75 19.89 9.53
CA GLN A 237 -7.59 20.15 8.08
C GLN A 237 -8.87 19.85 7.31
N LEU A 238 -9.61 18.81 7.69
CA LEU A 238 -10.91 18.49 7.10
C LEU A 238 -11.94 19.59 7.38
N ASP A 239 -11.96 20.11 8.61
CA ASP A 239 -12.89 21.16 9.03
C ASP A 239 -12.62 22.51 8.33
N ILE A 240 -11.34 22.86 8.18
CA ILE A 240 -10.93 24.00 7.36
C ILE A 240 -11.48 23.87 5.92
N VAL A 241 -11.32 22.72 5.31
CA VAL A 241 -11.81 22.48 3.93
C VAL A 241 -13.33 22.60 3.86
N ARG A 242 -14.06 22.07 4.84
CA ARG A 242 -15.52 22.23 4.92
C ARG A 242 -15.95 23.69 5.01
N SER A 243 -15.24 24.50 5.77
CA SER A 243 -15.50 25.94 5.92
C SER A 243 -15.17 26.73 4.64
N GLU A 244 -14.14 26.33 3.91
CA GLU A 244 -13.74 26.97 2.63
C GLU A 244 -14.69 26.63 1.47
N PHE A 245 -15.36 25.47 1.53
CA PHE A 245 -16.30 25.01 0.49
C PHE A 245 -17.67 24.65 1.06
N PRO A 246 -18.42 25.63 1.62
CA PRO A 246 -19.69 25.37 2.31
C PRO A 246 -20.80 24.84 1.39
N HIS A 247 -20.66 24.98 0.08
CA HIS A 247 -21.59 24.45 -0.92
C HIS A 247 -21.35 22.98 -1.26
N LEU A 248 -20.23 22.37 -0.81
CA LEU A 248 -19.89 21.00 -1.06
C LEU A 248 -20.23 20.10 0.14
N HIS A 249 -20.72 18.90 -0.12
CA HIS A 249 -20.97 17.87 0.88
C HIS A 249 -19.71 17.02 1.10
N ILE A 250 -18.84 17.46 2.02
CA ILE A 250 -17.57 16.77 2.31
C ILE A 250 -17.76 15.75 3.41
N LEU A 251 -17.84 14.50 3.01
CA LEU A 251 -18.02 13.31 3.86
C LEU A 251 -16.68 12.69 4.24
N SER A 252 -16.55 12.17 5.45
CA SER A 252 -15.33 11.52 5.91
C SER A 252 -15.60 10.58 7.10
N LEU A 253 -14.72 9.62 7.30
CA LEU A 253 -14.65 8.79 8.52
C LEU A 253 -13.60 9.28 9.53
N CYS A 254 -12.92 10.41 9.26
CA CYS A 254 -11.99 11.03 10.17
C CYS A 254 -12.69 11.46 11.47
N GLN A 255 -12.08 11.15 12.61
CA GLN A 255 -12.65 11.42 13.91
C GLN A 255 -12.16 12.77 14.47
N PRO A 256 -12.97 13.48 15.31
CA PRO A 256 -12.61 14.78 15.84
C PRO A 256 -11.28 14.85 16.61
N HIS A 257 -10.85 13.74 17.18
CA HIS A 257 -9.57 13.65 17.93
C HIS A 257 -8.35 13.38 17.05
N GLU A 258 -8.52 13.09 15.76
CA GLU A 258 -7.42 12.76 14.86
C GLU A 258 -6.68 14.04 14.41
N SER A 259 -5.38 14.11 14.75
CA SER A 259 -4.51 15.25 14.47
C SER A 259 -3.41 14.94 13.45
N GLY A 260 -3.51 13.83 12.76
CA GLY A 260 -2.55 13.31 11.78
C GLY A 260 -2.07 11.90 12.14
N TYR A 261 -1.66 11.15 11.13
CA TYR A 261 -1.09 9.84 11.36
C TYR A 261 0.40 9.96 11.69
N TYR A 262 0.80 9.37 12.81
CA TYR A 262 2.18 9.24 13.27
C TYR A 262 2.50 7.77 13.48
N HIS A 263 3.43 7.23 12.69
CA HIS A 263 3.74 5.80 12.71
C HIS A 263 4.20 5.29 14.08
N GLN A 264 5.00 6.08 14.80
CA GLN A 264 5.41 5.73 16.16
C GLN A 264 4.23 5.64 17.12
N ALA A 265 3.31 6.62 17.07
CA ALA A 265 2.11 6.61 17.91
C ALA A 265 1.22 5.40 17.58
N PHE A 266 1.04 5.09 16.29
CA PHE A 266 0.30 3.91 15.85
C PHE A 266 0.89 2.61 16.43
N ASN A 267 2.22 2.48 16.50
CA ASN A 267 2.88 1.30 17.06
C ASN A 267 2.61 1.09 18.56
N HIS A 268 2.29 2.16 19.29
CA HIS A 268 1.95 2.12 20.72
C HIS A 268 0.46 1.93 21.02
N LEU A 269 -0.39 1.92 20.01
CA LEU A 269 -1.82 1.61 20.19
C LEU A 269 -2.02 0.17 20.69
N THR A 270 -3.09 -0.04 21.43
CA THR A 270 -3.54 -1.38 21.77
C THR A 270 -3.93 -2.17 20.51
N PRO A 271 -3.93 -3.52 20.54
CA PRO A 271 -4.38 -4.32 19.40
C PRO A 271 -5.77 -3.92 18.89
N GLN A 272 -6.69 -3.63 19.79
CA GLN A 272 -8.05 -3.22 19.42
C GLN A 272 -8.09 -1.87 18.70
N GLU A 273 -7.37 -0.85 19.21
CA GLU A 273 -7.29 0.47 18.58
C GLU A 273 -6.61 0.39 17.21
N LYS A 274 -5.55 -0.43 17.07
CA LYS A 274 -4.91 -0.71 15.77
C LYS A 274 -5.92 -1.29 14.79
N LYS A 275 -6.65 -2.33 15.20
CA LYS A 275 -7.66 -2.99 14.37
C LYS A 275 -8.72 -1.99 13.90
N GLU A 276 -9.25 -1.17 14.78
CA GLU A 276 -10.25 -0.14 14.45
C GLU A 276 -9.70 0.90 13.48
N SER A 277 -8.46 1.35 13.69
CA SER A 277 -7.78 2.29 12.80
C SER A 277 -7.57 1.70 11.39
N ILE A 278 -7.12 0.45 11.31
CA ILE A 278 -6.95 -0.26 10.04
C ILE A 278 -8.29 -0.49 9.34
N ILE A 279 -9.32 -0.95 10.04
CA ILE A 279 -10.66 -1.14 9.47
C ILE A 279 -11.18 0.19 8.88
N ARG A 280 -11.07 1.30 9.61
CA ARG A 280 -11.49 2.62 9.13
C ARG A 280 -10.72 3.05 7.88
N LEU A 281 -9.40 2.80 7.85
CA LEU A 281 -8.57 3.04 6.68
C LEU A 281 -9.01 2.20 5.48
N LEU A 282 -9.24 0.90 5.66
CA LEU A 282 -9.67 -0.03 4.61
C LEU A 282 -11.06 0.35 4.05
N ILE A 283 -12.01 0.68 4.93
CA ILE A 283 -13.34 1.19 4.53
C ILE A 283 -13.18 2.46 3.67
N SER A 284 -12.36 3.41 4.13
CA SER A 284 -12.16 4.67 3.41
C SER A 284 -11.53 4.46 2.03
N VAL A 285 -10.57 3.55 1.93
CA VAL A 285 -9.94 3.21 0.65
C VAL A 285 -10.91 2.48 -0.28
N ASP A 286 -11.72 1.57 0.25
CA ASP A 286 -12.76 0.90 -0.56
C ASP A 286 -13.77 1.91 -1.12
N ILE A 287 -14.22 2.85 -0.31
CA ILE A 287 -15.09 3.94 -0.78
C ILE A 287 -14.39 4.72 -1.90
N LEU A 288 -13.12 5.12 -1.74
CA LEU A 288 -12.38 5.87 -2.76
C LEU A 288 -12.12 5.10 -4.04
N LEU A 289 -11.99 3.77 -3.97
CA LEU A 289 -11.86 2.93 -5.17
C LEU A 289 -13.11 2.97 -6.07
N HIS A 290 -14.27 3.31 -5.51
CA HIS A 290 -15.55 3.38 -6.22
C HIS A 290 -16.00 4.82 -6.54
N SER A 291 -15.21 5.85 -6.22
CA SER A 291 -15.53 7.25 -6.57
C SER A 291 -15.44 7.47 -8.07
N CYS A 292 -16.25 8.40 -8.62
CA CYS A 292 -16.20 8.73 -10.05
C CYS A 292 -14.91 9.45 -10.46
N ALA A 293 -14.31 10.23 -9.55
CA ALA A 293 -13.01 10.88 -9.73
C ALA A 293 -12.18 10.78 -8.44
N PHE A 294 -10.84 10.80 -8.56
CA PHE A 294 -9.95 10.78 -7.41
C PHE A 294 -8.78 11.74 -7.59
N ARG A 295 -8.50 12.53 -6.55
CA ARG A 295 -7.29 13.35 -6.45
C ARG A 295 -6.50 12.98 -5.20
N GLY A 296 -5.23 12.68 -5.39
CA GLY A 296 -4.33 12.31 -4.30
C GLY A 296 -2.90 12.80 -4.50
N THR A 297 -1.97 12.18 -3.80
CA THR A 297 -0.54 12.50 -3.89
C THR A 297 0.29 11.24 -4.15
N ILE A 298 1.38 11.36 -4.91
CA ILE A 298 2.28 10.23 -5.19
C ILE A 298 3.11 9.81 -3.98
N THR A 299 3.07 10.56 -2.90
CA THR A 299 3.84 10.30 -1.68
C THR A 299 3.06 9.54 -0.62
N SER A 300 1.73 9.43 -0.75
CA SER A 300 0.87 8.73 0.21
C SER A 300 0.56 7.29 -0.24
N GLY A 301 0.74 6.33 0.65
CA GLY A 301 0.49 4.91 0.37
C GLY A 301 -0.92 4.62 -0.14
N PRO A 302 -2.00 5.03 0.55
CA PRO A 302 -3.38 4.87 0.08
C PRO A 302 -3.65 5.49 -1.29
N SER A 303 -3.19 6.74 -1.52
CA SER A 303 -3.35 7.39 -2.83
C SER A 303 -2.67 6.60 -3.94
N VAL A 304 -1.41 6.20 -3.74
CA VAL A 304 -0.67 5.42 -4.72
C VAL A 304 -1.34 4.08 -5.00
N PHE A 305 -1.91 3.45 -3.97
CA PHE A 305 -2.68 2.24 -4.12
C PHE A 305 -3.88 2.46 -5.03
N ILE A 306 -4.74 3.44 -4.73
CA ILE A 306 -5.93 3.76 -5.53
C ILE A 306 -5.54 4.10 -6.98
N MET A 307 -4.55 4.96 -7.16
CA MET A 307 -4.10 5.37 -8.50
C MET A 307 -3.52 4.21 -9.33
N LYS A 308 -2.84 3.25 -8.70
CA LYS A 308 -2.38 2.04 -9.40
C LYS A 308 -3.52 1.11 -9.79
N VAL A 309 -4.50 0.87 -8.89
CA VAL A 309 -5.69 0.07 -9.21
C VAL A 309 -6.47 0.65 -10.36
N ARG A 310 -6.59 1.96 -10.38
CA ARG A 310 -7.37 2.72 -11.36
C ARG A 310 -6.49 3.35 -12.45
N ALA A 311 -5.30 2.79 -12.68
CA ALA A 311 -4.37 3.31 -13.68
C ALA A 311 -5.00 3.31 -15.08
N GLY A 312 -4.87 4.43 -15.78
CA GLY A 312 -5.46 4.66 -17.11
C GLY A 312 -6.84 5.33 -17.10
N GLU A 313 -7.43 5.58 -15.92
CA GLU A 313 -8.65 6.36 -15.80
C GLU A 313 -8.31 7.86 -15.78
N PRO A 314 -8.82 8.69 -16.73
CA PRO A 314 -8.51 10.13 -16.78
C PRO A 314 -8.98 10.90 -15.55
N SER A 315 -10.04 10.40 -14.88
CA SER A 315 -10.58 10.98 -13.67
C SER A 315 -9.71 10.77 -12.42
N VAL A 316 -8.61 10.00 -12.52
CA VAL A 316 -7.73 9.61 -11.39
C VAL A 316 -6.34 10.17 -11.60
N THR A 317 -5.88 11.07 -10.73
CA THR A 317 -4.55 11.68 -10.85
C THR A 317 -3.97 12.15 -9.52
N ALA A 318 -2.66 12.44 -9.54
CA ALA A 318 -1.91 13.04 -8.44
C ALA A 318 -1.64 14.52 -8.74
N ILE A 319 -1.89 15.39 -7.76
CA ILE A 319 -1.68 16.83 -7.92
C ILE A 319 -0.25 17.28 -7.60
N ASP A 320 0.57 16.41 -7.04
CA ASP A 320 1.99 16.64 -6.72
C ASP A 320 2.95 15.95 -7.71
N CYS A 321 2.44 15.56 -8.87
CA CYS A 321 3.22 14.96 -9.95
C CYS A 321 2.95 15.71 -11.27
N PRO A 322 4.00 16.08 -12.04
CA PRO A 322 3.80 16.63 -13.37
C PRO A 322 3.00 15.67 -14.25
N HIS A 323 2.06 16.21 -15.02
CA HIS A 323 1.17 15.41 -15.87
C HIS A 323 1.93 14.47 -16.82
N TYR A 324 3.04 14.94 -17.40
CA TYR A 324 3.87 14.12 -18.30
C TYR A 324 4.62 12.96 -17.63
N MET A 325 4.71 12.95 -16.30
CA MET A 325 5.29 11.85 -15.53
C MET A 325 4.24 10.90 -14.94
N PHE A 326 2.98 11.26 -15.00
CA PHE A 326 1.88 10.41 -14.52
C PHE A 326 1.31 9.57 -15.68
N PRO A 327 1.06 8.25 -15.53
CA PRO A 327 1.16 7.45 -14.30
C PRO A 327 2.53 6.80 -14.03
N ASP A 328 3.56 7.04 -14.83
CA ASP A 328 4.86 6.34 -14.74
C ASP A 328 5.53 6.54 -13.38
N CYS A 329 5.34 7.72 -12.76
CA CYS A 329 5.86 8.00 -11.42
C CYS A 329 5.36 7.02 -10.35
N LEU A 330 4.22 6.36 -10.54
CA LEU A 330 3.67 5.39 -9.58
C LEU A 330 4.54 4.12 -9.46
N SER A 331 5.34 3.83 -10.47
CA SER A 331 6.28 2.72 -10.48
C SER A 331 7.60 3.00 -9.75
N LEU A 332 7.88 4.28 -9.45
CA LEU A 332 9.12 4.70 -8.82
C LEU A 332 9.18 4.35 -7.32
N THR A 333 10.39 4.34 -6.77
CA THR A 333 10.59 4.18 -5.32
C THR A 333 10.02 5.39 -4.55
N ILE A 334 9.72 5.19 -3.26
CA ILE A 334 9.17 6.25 -2.41
C ILE A 334 10.08 7.49 -2.37
N ASP A 335 11.40 7.30 -2.31
CA ASP A 335 12.37 8.41 -2.29
C ASP A 335 12.33 9.24 -3.58
N LYS A 336 12.24 8.58 -4.74
CA LYS A 336 12.12 9.27 -6.04
C LYS A 336 10.81 10.02 -6.15
N ARG A 337 9.69 9.43 -5.72
CA ARG A 337 8.39 10.10 -5.69
C ARG A 337 8.40 11.32 -4.76
N ALA A 338 9.01 11.20 -3.57
CA ALA A 338 9.17 12.32 -2.65
C ALA A 338 10.03 13.46 -3.26
N ALA A 339 11.06 13.14 -4.04
CA ALA A 339 11.84 14.13 -4.76
C ALA A 339 11.03 14.86 -5.84
N ILE A 340 10.23 14.14 -6.61
CA ILE A 340 9.31 14.72 -7.60
C ILE A 340 8.32 15.67 -6.92
N SER A 341 7.64 15.21 -5.87
CA SER A 341 6.66 16.02 -5.12
C SER A 341 7.26 17.31 -4.55
N ARG A 342 8.50 17.26 -4.03
CA ARG A 342 9.18 18.46 -3.52
C ARG A 342 9.57 19.47 -4.61
N ASN A 343 9.94 18.97 -5.77
CA ASN A 343 10.43 19.80 -6.88
C ASN A 343 9.31 20.33 -7.78
N HIS A 344 8.11 19.74 -7.69
CA HIS A 344 6.99 20.15 -8.52
C HIS A 344 6.48 21.54 -8.09
N LYS A 345 6.54 22.50 -9.02
CA LYS A 345 6.05 23.88 -8.85
C LYS A 345 4.64 23.96 -9.41
N TYR A 346 3.66 24.22 -8.55
CA TYR A 346 2.23 24.27 -8.90
C TYR A 346 1.82 25.38 -9.90
N HIS A 347 2.75 26.24 -10.34
CA HIS A 347 2.38 27.38 -11.17
C HIS A 347 2.02 27.04 -12.62
N ASP A 348 2.33 25.84 -13.11
CA ASP A 348 2.08 25.47 -14.51
C ASP A 348 0.73 24.80 -14.78
N GLU A 349 0.00 24.36 -13.73
CA GLU A 349 -1.24 23.58 -13.92
C GLU A 349 -2.43 24.40 -14.45
N LYS A 350 -2.50 25.72 -14.21
CA LYS A 350 -3.55 26.56 -14.80
C LYS A 350 -3.50 26.63 -16.34
N LYS A 351 -2.39 26.22 -16.96
CA LYS A 351 -2.25 26.18 -18.42
C LYS A 351 -2.71 24.86 -19.04
N ILE A 352 -2.71 23.76 -18.29
CA ILE A 352 -2.97 22.41 -18.81
C ILE A 352 -4.48 22.13 -18.93
N TYR A 353 -5.31 22.76 -18.10
CA TYR A 353 -6.78 22.57 -18.09
C TYR A 353 -7.55 23.58 -18.94
N LYS A 354 -6.86 24.25 -19.89
CA LYS A 354 -7.49 25.16 -20.89
C LYS A 354 -7.54 24.56 -22.29
N VAL A 355 -7.55 23.24 -22.42
CA VAL A 355 -7.78 22.55 -23.69
C VAL A 355 -9.04 21.70 -23.59
#